data_77fcb59f4d6c851e8bca140d86d0142e
#
_entry.id   77fcb59f4d6c851e8bca140d86d0142e
#
_cell.length_a   1.000
_cell.length_b   1.000
_cell.length_c   1.000
_cell.angle_alpha   90.00
_cell.angle_beta   90.00
_cell.angle_gamma   90.00
#
_symmetry.space_group_name_H-M   'P 1'
#
loop_
_entity.id
_entity.type
_entity.pdbx_description
1 polymer ?
#
loop_
_entity_poly.entity_id
_entity_poly.type
_entity_poly.pdbx_seq_one_letter_code
_entity_poly.pdbx_strand_id
1 'polypeptide(L)'
;MGAALNGTTGGDTGGAARGTAGADETAAAGTVVLTGATGFIGSHTLRALCALPAGPSRPRVRALVRRLPEDGAALPVEWFRGDATDPAGLRGLCEGARTLIHLASYIGGDEQRCEAVNVHGTRALMAEAARAGVRRVVHLSTAAVYGAGPHRGVAVDEAPAEPVSAASRTRLAGEACAREAGAVVLRPGLVLGEGDRWVVPGLREFVERVPAEWDGGRALLSVVDVGDLARLIAAVAVGPHEVPPGVYHVGHPEPVRTGDLLARLSAYDVLPPRPSADWPWPRCLEHLRATPGRASERQFALVGRDHWYLSDDIWRLTRETPGPGPLARLAESASWYREHLTTLGW
;
A
#
# COMPACT_ATOMS: atom_id res chain seq x y z
N MET A 1 -17.15 -83.67 -8.45
CA MET A 1 -16.72 -84.15 -9.77
C MET A 1 -16.20 -82.88 -10.45
N GLY A 2 -15.00 -82.68 -10.56
CA GLY A 2 -13.85 -83.31 -11.14
C GLY A 2 -13.12 -82.17 -11.84
N ALA A 3 -11.95 -82.01 -11.37
CA ALA A 3 -10.62 -82.11 -11.96
C ALA A 3 -10.25 -81.01 -12.90
N ALA A 4 -9.26 -80.16 -12.53
CA ALA A 4 -7.82 -80.35 -12.64
C ALA A 4 -7.30 -80.07 -14.07
N LEU A 5 -6.43 -79.27 -14.31
CA LEU A 5 -4.97 -79.26 -14.36
C LEU A 5 -4.41 -78.22 -15.37
N ASN A 6 -3.42 -77.49 -14.94
CA ASN A 6 -2.08 -77.21 -15.52
C ASN A 6 -1.87 -76.39 -16.76
N GLY A 7 -0.85 -75.49 -16.63
CA GLY A 7 0.13 -75.20 -17.65
C GLY A 7 0.69 -73.79 -17.66
N THR A 8 1.66 -73.51 -16.86
CA THR A 8 3.00 -72.96 -17.06
C THR A 8 3.28 -72.10 -18.32
N THR A 9 3.97 -71.04 -18.07
CA THR A 9 5.17 -70.40 -18.58
C THR A 9 4.92 -68.93 -19.02
N GLY A 10 5.46 -67.91 -18.37
CA GLY A 10 6.81 -67.47 -18.59
C GLY A 10 6.80 -66.27 -19.54
N GLY A 11 7.04 -65.09 -19.05
CA GLY A 11 7.19 -63.89 -19.89
C GLY A 11 7.42 -62.66 -19.04
N ASP A 12 8.66 -62.55 -18.62
CA ASP A 12 9.24 -61.34 -18.05
C ASP A 12 9.24 -60.24 -19.11
N THR A 13 8.59 -59.09 -18.86
CA THR A 13 8.91 -57.81 -19.54
C THR A 13 8.74 -56.70 -18.54
N GLY A 14 9.89 -56.14 -18.13
CA GLY A 14 10.07 -55.01 -17.29
C GLY A 14 9.31 -53.79 -17.81
N GLY A 15 8.25 -53.43 -17.11
CA GLY A 15 7.59 -52.12 -17.24
C GLY A 15 8.28 -51.12 -16.32
N ALA A 16 9.17 -50.30 -16.89
CA ALA A 16 9.75 -49.17 -16.21
C ALA A 16 8.65 -48.25 -15.66
N ALA A 17 8.48 -48.24 -14.36
CA ALA A 17 7.71 -47.25 -13.65
C ALA A 17 8.39 -45.88 -13.92
N ARG A 18 7.79 -45.10 -14.80
CA ARG A 18 8.08 -43.66 -14.87
C ARG A 18 7.59 -43.08 -13.57
N GLY A 19 8.55 -42.88 -12.65
CA GLY A 19 8.37 -42.03 -11.52
C GLY A 19 8.05 -40.63 -12.02
N THR A 20 6.81 -40.21 -11.85
CA THR A 20 6.46 -38.79 -11.89
C THR A 20 7.21 -38.15 -10.72
N ALA A 21 8.36 -37.59 -11.03
CA ALA A 21 9.01 -36.63 -10.15
C ALA A 21 8.03 -35.46 -10.00
N GLY A 22 7.18 -35.53 -8.98
CA GLY A 22 6.56 -34.37 -8.39
C GLY A 22 7.70 -33.54 -7.86
N ALA A 23 8.17 -32.61 -8.65
CA ALA A 23 9.05 -31.57 -8.18
C ALA A 23 8.29 -30.83 -7.09
N ASP A 24 8.67 -31.12 -5.86
CA ASP A 24 8.38 -30.29 -4.70
C ASP A 24 9.14 -28.96 -4.94
N GLU A 25 8.51 -28.09 -5.74
CA GLU A 25 8.87 -26.69 -5.86
C GLU A 25 8.45 -25.97 -4.57
N THR A 26 9.08 -26.31 -3.46
CA THR A 26 9.28 -25.36 -2.35
C THR A 26 10.17 -24.25 -2.91
N ALA A 27 9.56 -23.45 -3.78
CA ALA A 27 10.22 -22.51 -4.65
C ALA A 27 10.91 -21.46 -3.79
N ALA A 28 12.20 -21.31 -4.00
CA ALA A 28 12.94 -20.11 -3.60
C ALA A 28 12.07 -18.87 -3.89
N ALA A 29 12.06 -17.89 -2.99
CA ALA A 29 11.14 -16.73 -3.06
C ALA A 29 11.25 -15.91 -4.36
N GLY A 30 12.16 -16.25 -5.26
CA GLY A 30 12.33 -15.64 -6.57
C GLY A 30 12.76 -14.18 -6.49
N THR A 31 12.67 -13.48 -7.62
CA THR A 31 12.93 -12.04 -7.67
C THR A 31 11.61 -11.28 -7.51
N VAL A 32 11.62 -10.26 -6.65
CA VAL A 32 10.54 -9.27 -6.50
C VAL A 32 10.96 -7.99 -7.16
N VAL A 33 10.18 -7.50 -8.10
CA VAL A 33 10.33 -6.16 -8.66
C VAL A 33 9.53 -5.18 -7.82
N LEU A 34 10.16 -4.09 -7.39
CA LEU A 34 9.53 -3.03 -6.61
C LEU A 34 9.64 -1.70 -7.35
N THR A 35 8.53 -1.03 -7.60
CA THR A 35 8.50 0.35 -8.09
C THR A 35 8.10 1.30 -6.97
N GLY A 36 8.59 2.54 -7.02
CA GLY A 36 8.36 3.51 -5.95
C GLY A 36 9.21 3.27 -4.69
N ALA A 37 10.29 2.48 -4.78
CA ALA A 37 11.18 2.08 -3.68
C ALA A 37 11.78 3.25 -2.87
N THR A 38 11.92 4.44 -3.47
CA THR A 38 12.43 5.65 -2.84
C THR A 38 11.35 6.56 -2.27
N GLY A 39 10.07 6.18 -2.43
CA GLY A 39 8.93 6.92 -1.88
C GLY A 39 8.63 6.53 -0.43
N PHE A 40 7.67 7.22 0.18
CA PHE A 40 7.25 7.02 1.58
C PHE A 40 6.97 5.54 1.88
N ILE A 41 5.92 4.97 1.32
CA ILE A 41 5.53 3.57 1.57
C ILE A 41 6.56 2.60 0.96
N GLY A 42 7.12 2.94 -0.21
CA GLY A 42 8.06 2.06 -0.92
C GLY A 42 9.37 1.83 -0.18
N SER A 43 9.92 2.84 0.49
CA SER A 43 11.17 2.70 1.26
C SER A 43 10.98 1.79 2.48
N HIS A 44 9.84 1.87 3.15
CA HIS A 44 9.48 0.95 4.23
C HIS A 44 9.24 -0.48 3.71
N THR A 45 8.55 -0.63 2.57
CA THR A 45 8.36 -1.93 1.93
C THR A 45 9.69 -2.57 1.52
N LEU A 46 10.60 -1.77 0.96
CA LEU A 46 11.95 -2.23 0.62
C LEU A 46 12.70 -2.74 1.86
N ARG A 47 12.68 -1.98 2.95
CA ARG A 47 13.28 -2.39 4.23
C ARG A 47 12.63 -3.66 4.77
N ALA A 48 11.31 -3.77 4.73
CA ALA A 48 10.59 -4.97 5.17
C ALA A 48 10.99 -6.22 4.37
N LEU A 49 11.09 -6.13 3.04
CA LEU A 49 11.54 -7.22 2.18
C LEU A 49 13.00 -7.62 2.47
N CYS A 50 13.88 -6.64 2.68
CA CYS A 50 15.28 -6.87 3.00
C CYS A 50 15.49 -7.45 4.42
N ALA A 51 14.57 -7.18 5.35
CA ALA A 51 14.62 -7.67 6.72
C ALA A 51 14.07 -9.10 6.90
N LEU A 52 13.47 -9.69 5.86
CA LEU A 52 13.00 -11.08 5.91
C LEU A 52 14.18 -12.02 6.24
N PRO A 53 13.94 -13.11 7.00
CA PRO A 53 14.98 -14.05 7.38
C PRO A 53 15.78 -14.55 6.18
N ALA A 54 17.10 -14.63 6.34
CA ALA A 54 17.96 -15.20 5.32
C ALA A 54 17.60 -16.68 5.07
N GLY A 55 17.47 -17.06 3.80
CA GLY A 55 17.11 -18.42 3.43
C GLY A 55 16.37 -18.47 2.07
N PRO A 56 15.86 -19.64 1.70
CA PRO A 56 15.16 -19.85 0.42
C PRO A 56 13.93 -18.95 0.28
N SER A 57 13.31 -18.53 1.39
CA SER A 57 12.11 -17.68 1.41
C SER A 57 12.42 -16.19 1.26
N ARG A 58 13.70 -15.76 1.34
CA ARG A 58 14.06 -14.35 1.15
C ARG A 58 14.15 -14.01 -0.33
N PRO A 59 13.33 -13.07 -0.83
CA PRO A 59 13.39 -12.69 -2.24
C PRO A 59 14.66 -11.89 -2.55
N ARG A 60 15.12 -11.98 -3.78
CA ARG A 60 15.96 -10.94 -4.37
C ARG A 60 15.10 -9.77 -4.73
N VAL A 61 15.49 -8.56 -4.38
CA VAL A 61 14.71 -7.35 -4.68
C VAL A 61 15.37 -6.60 -5.82
N ARG A 62 14.63 -6.34 -6.88
CA ARG A 62 14.99 -5.44 -7.98
C ARG A 62 14.10 -4.21 -7.90
N ALA A 63 14.71 -3.04 -7.69
CA ALA A 63 13.99 -1.79 -7.51
C ALA A 63 14.12 -0.86 -8.72
N LEU A 64 12.98 -0.49 -9.32
CA LEU A 64 12.94 0.51 -10.40
C LEU A 64 13.13 1.90 -9.81
N VAL A 65 14.15 2.62 -10.28
CA VAL A 65 14.47 3.99 -9.87
C VAL A 65 14.83 4.87 -11.06
N ARG A 66 14.43 6.13 -11.02
CA ARG A 66 14.84 7.13 -12.02
C ARG A 66 16.27 7.61 -11.82
N ARG A 67 16.70 7.67 -10.56
CA ARG A 67 18.07 8.02 -10.14
C ARG A 67 18.50 7.04 -9.06
N LEU A 68 19.75 6.62 -9.13
CA LEU A 68 20.31 5.76 -8.08
C LEU A 68 20.33 6.54 -6.76
N PRO A 69 19.88 5.96 -5.65
CA PRO A 69 19.99 6.59 -4.35
C PRO A 69 21.47 6.65 -3.93
N GLU A 70 21.87 7.72 -3.25
CA GLU A 70 23.24 7.93 -2.79
C GLU A 70 23.70 6.80 -1.86
N ASP A 71 22.84 6.34 -0.97
CA ASP A 71 23.08 5.24 -0.03
C ASP A 71 22.69 3.85 -0.59
N GLY A 72 22.47 3.76 -1.90
CA GLY A 72 21.95 2.54 -2.55
C GLY A 72 22.83 1.29 -2.38
N ALA A 73 24.12 1.45 -2.08
CA ALA A 73 25.04 0.34 -1.85
C ALA A 73 24.85 -0.38 -0.50
N ALA A 74 24.14 0.23 0.45
CA ALA A 74 23.95 -0.31 1.80
C ALA A 74 22.90 -1.43 1.90
N LEU A 75 22.00 -1.54 0.91
CA LEU A 75 20.95 -2.55 0.88
C LEU A 75 21.24 -3.63 -0.17
N PRO A 76 20.88 -4.90 0.07
CA PRO A 76 21.05 -6.01 -0.87
C PRO A 76 19.98 -5.94 -1.98
N VAL A 77 20.04 -4.91 -2.80
CA VAL A 77 19.04 -4.56 -3.82
C VAL A 77 19.71 -4.41 -5.18
N GLU A 78 19.10 -5.00 -6.20
CA GLU A 78 19.44 -4.76 -7.59
C GLU A 78 18.70 -3.48 -8.05
N TRP A 79 19.45 -2.41 -8.30
CA TRP A 79 18.87 -1.15 -8.78
C TRP A 79 18.74 -1.16 -10.29
N PHE A 80 17.50 -1.09 -10.78
CA PHE A 80 17.19 -0.98 -12.20
C PHE A 80 16.87 0.50 -12.53
N ARG A 81 17.69 1.13 -13.37
CA ARG A 81 17.47 2.51 -13.78
C ARG A 81 16.46 2.57 -14.92
N GLY A 82 15.33 3.26 -14.72
CA GLY A 82 14.29 3.45 -15.70
C GLY A 82 13.19 4.38 -15.18
N ASP A 83 12.27 4.74 -16.06
CA ASP A 83 11.08 5.53 -15.71
C ASP A 83 9.82 4.74 -16.13
N ALA A 84 8.82 4.67 -15.26
CA ALA A 84 7.56 3.99 -15.58
C ALA A 84 6.84 4.64 -16.79
N THR A 85 7.11 5.91 -17.08
CA THR A 85 6.55 6.64 -18.23
C THR A 85 7.27 6.36 -19.54
N ASP A 86 8.37 5.59 -19.53
CA ASP A 86 9.11 5.15 -20.71
C ASP A 86 9.00 3.62 -20.89
N PRO A 87 8.04 3.13 -21.69
CA PRO A 87 7.86 1.68 -21.87
C PRO A 87 9.09 0.96 -22.45
N ALA A 88 9.90 1.65 -23.26
CA ALA A 88 11.12 1.06 -23.83
C ALA A 88 12.19 0.85 -22.75
N GLY A 89 12.30 1.80 -21.82
CA GLY A 89 13.20 1.73 -20.66
C GLY A 89 12.81 0.70 -19.59
N LEU A 90 11.59 0.13 -19.69
CA LEU A 90 11.15 -0.93 -18.76
C LEU A 90 11.52 -2.34 -19.23
N ARG A 91 11.96 -2.51 -20.49
CA ARG A 91 12.25 -3.83 -21.02
C ARG A 91 13.34 -4.53 -20.21
N GLY A 92 13.06 -5.75 -19.76
CA GLY A 92 13.95 -6.54 -18.93
C GLY A 92 13.79 -6.30 -17.43
N LEU A 93 13.03 -5.28 -17.01
CA LEU A 93 12.77 -5.01 -15.60
C LEU A 93 12.22 -6.24 -14.87
N CYS A 94 11.26 -6.93 -15.45
CA CYS A 94 10.58 -8.08 -14.85
C CYS A 94 11.19 -9.44 -15.24
N GLU A 95 12.33 -9.50 -15.94
CA GLU A 95 12.97 -10.76 -16.32
C GLU A 95 13.32 -11.61 -15.09
N GLY A 96 12.81 -12.86 -15.08
CA GLY A 96 13.00 -13.81 -13.97
C GLY A 96 12.32 -13.39 -12.66
N ALA A 97 11.46 -12.39 -12.69
CA ALA A 97 10.71 -11.97 -11.53
C ALA A 97 9.47 -12.86 -11.33
N ARG A 98 9.21 -13.22 -10.06
CA ARG A 98 7.99 -13.92 -9.66
C ARG A 98 6.87 -12.94 -9.30
N THR A 99 7.23 -11.80 -8.71
CA THR A 99 6.28 -10.83 -8.15
C THR A 99 6.64 -9.41 -8.60
N LEU A 100 5.64 -8.62 -8.96
CA LEU A 100 5.71 -7.18 -9.14
C LEU A 100 4.96 -6.47 -8.03
N ILE A 101 5.62 -5.60 -7.28
CA ILE A 101 5.02 -4.67 -6.31
C ILE A 101 5.06 -3.27 -6.93
N HIS A 102 3.90 -2.74 -7.31
CA HIS A 102 3.77 -1.43 -7.93
C HIS A 102 3.23 -0.41 -6.94
N LEU A 103 4.15 0.39 -6.33
CA LEU A 103 3.83 1.45 -5.37
C LEU A 103 4.10 2.86 -5.94
N ALA A 104 4.71 2.95 -7.11
CA ALA A 104 4.97 4.24 -7.74
C ALA A 104 3.67 4.92 -8.15
N SER A 105 3.48 6.17 -7.73
CA SER A 105 2.36 7.00 -8.15
C SER A 105 2.75 8.48 -8.10
N TYR A 106 2.06 9.32 -8.85
CA TYR A 106 2.14 10.77 -8.74
C TYR A 106 0.83 11.32 -8.17
N ILE A 107 0.96 12.11 -7.10
CA ILE A 107 -0.18 12.65 -6.32
C ILE A 107 -0.23 14.18 -6.31
N GLY A 108 0.57 14.84 -7.15
CA GLY A 108 0.55 16.31 -7.31
C GLY A 108 -0.65 16.80 -8.11
N GLY A 109 -0.73 18.14 -8.27
CA GLY A 109 -1.84 18.79 -8.98
C GLY A 109 -1.74 18.78 -10.51
N ASP A 110 -0.62 18.38 -11.09
CA ASP A 110 -0.42 18.31 -12.54
C ASP A 110 -1.17 17.09 -13.11
N GLU A 111 -2.26 17.33 -13.82
CA GLU A 111 -3.14 16.31 -14.37
C GLU A 111 -2.48 15.46 -15.45
N GLN A 112 -1.68 16.08 -16.33
CA GLN A 112 -0.96 15.35 -17.38
C GLN A 112 0.07 14.39 -16.78
N ARG A 113 0.75 14.84 -15.75
CA ARG A 113 1.71 14.00 -15.04
C ARG A 113 1.02 12.89 -14.23
N CYS A 114 -0.15 13.17 -13.63
CA CYS A 114 -0.99 12.15 -13.02
C CYS A 114 -1.34 11.07 -14.04
N GLU A 115 -1.81 11.45 -15.23
CA GLU A 115 -2.18 10.53 -16.31
C GLU A 115 -0.97 9.72 -16.78
N ALA A 116 0.16 10.38 -17.08
CA ALA A 116 1.36 9.73 -17.56
C ALA A 116 1.89 8.66 -16.58
N VAL A 117 1.96 8.99 -15.28
CA VAL A 117 2.53 8.09 -14.27
C VAL A 117 1.53 7.05 -13.82
N ASN A 118 0.30 7.47 -13.44
CA ASN A 118 -0.64 6.59 -12.76
C ASN A 118 -1.41 5.69 -13.73
N VAL A 119 -1.61 6.10 -14.98
CA VAL A 119 -2.35 5.31 -15.98
C VAL A 119 -1.38 4.67 -16.96
N HIS A 120 -0.66 5.47 -17.74
CA HIS A 120 0.21 4.95 -18.80
C HIS A 120 1.40 4.18 -18.22
N GLY A 121 2.01 4.68 -17.14
CA GLY A 121 3.09 3.99 -16.43
C GLY A 121 2.64 2.66 -15.83
N THR A 122 1.46 2.63 -15.19
CA THR A 122 0.88 1.38 -14.67
C THR A 122 0.62 0.38 -15.79
N ARG A 123 0.01 0.82 -16.90
CA ARG A 123 -0.25 -0.05 -18.06
C ARG A 123 1.04 -0.63 -18.63
N ALA A 124 2.09 0.18 -18.78
CA ALA A 124 3.38 -0.27 -19.28
C ALA A 124 4.04 -1.30 -18.35
N LEU A 125 3.96 -1.10 -17.05
CA LEU A 125 4.46 -2.05 -16.04
C LEU A 125 3.67 -3.37 -16.07
N MET A 126 2.35 -3.33 -16.20
CA MET A 126 1.53 -4.54 -16.31
C MET A 126 1.86 -5.32 -17.59
N ALA A 127 2.08 -4.62 -18.72
CA ALA A 127 2.50 -5.25 -19.99
C ALA A 127 3.88 -5.92 -19.86
N GLU A 128 4.85 -5.27 -19.22
CA GLU A 128 6.18 -5.85 -18.97
C GLU A 128 6.11 -7.05 -18.01
N ALA A 129 5.29 -6.97 -16.96
CA ALA A 129 5.06 -8.08 -16.04
C ALA A 129 4.46 -9.30 -16.78
N ALA A 130 3.45 -9.08 -17.62
CA ALA A 130 2.83 -10.13 -18.43
C ALA A 130 3.82 -10.74 -19.42
N ARG A 131 4.62 -9.90 -20.13
CA ARG A 131 5.65 -10.35 -21.05
C ARG A 131 6.69 -11.25 -20.39
N ALA A 132 7.09 -10.91 -19.16
CA ALA A 132 8.08 -11.66 -18.40
C ALA A 132 7.52 -12.84 -17.61
N GLY A 133 6.20 -13.09 -17.65
CA GLY A 133 5.56 -14.19 -16.95
C GLY A 133 5.49 -14.01 -15.44
N VAL A 134 5.40 -12.78 -14.94
CA VAL A 134 5.19 -12.48 -13.51
C VAL A 134 3.89 -13.14 -13.05
N ARG A 135 3.95 -13.86 -11.95
CA ARG A 135 2.80 -14.64 -11.43
C ARG A 135 1.95 -13.88 -10.44
N ARG A 136 2.53 -12.92 -9.72
CA ARG A 136 1.85 -12.14 -8.67
C ARG A 136 2.09 -10.66 -8.87
N VAL A 137 1.02 -9.89 -8.86
CA VAL A 137 1.07 -8.44 -8.93
C VAL A 137 0.39 -7.86 -7.69
N VAL A 138 1.07 -6.95 -7.00
CA VAL A 138 0.52 -6.15 -5.90
C VAL A 138 0.53 -4.70 -6.33
N HIS A 139 -0.62 -4.06 -6.34
CA HIS A 139 -0.77 -2.65 -6.74
C HIS A 139 -1.31 -1.81 -5.59
N LEU A 140 -0.65 -0.69 -5.29
CA LEU A 140 -1.08 0.23 -4.25
C LEU A 140 -1.96 1.34 -4.83
N SER A 141 -3.26 1.23 -4.60
CA SER A 141 -4.26 2.25 -4.84
C SER A 141 -4.50 3.10 -3.57
N THR A 142 -5.68 3.68 -3.42
CA THR A 142 -6.06 4.55 -2.29
C THR A 142 -7.55 4.51 -2.04
N ALA A 143 -8.00 4.64 -0.80
CA ALA A 143 -9.41 4.85 -0.48
C ALA A 143 -9.96 6.21 -0.98
N ALA A 144 -9.10 7.17 -1.35
CA ALA A 144 -9.53 8.44 -1.94
C ALA A 144 -10.26 8.29 -3.29
N VAL A 145 -10.27 7.08 -3.89
CA VAL A 145 -11.10 6.76 -5.08
C VAL A 145 -12.59 6.82 -4.80
N TYR A 146 -13.03 6.69 -3.54
CA TYR A 146 -14.45 6.79 -3.17
C TYR A 146 -14.98 8.22 -3.11
N GLY A 147 -14.11 9.23 -3.18
CA GLY A 147 -14.54 10.64 -3.24
C GLY A 147 -14.72 11.30 -1.87
N ALA A 148 -15.75 12.15 -1.78
CA ALA A 148 -15.86 13.13 -0.69
C ALA A 148 -16.39 12.55 0.63
N GLY A 149 -17.09 11.44 0.62
CA GLY A 149 -17.71 10.87 1.82
C GLY A 149 -18.89 11.69 2.38
N PRO A 150 -19.29 11.49 3.64
CA PRO A 150 -18.66 10.59 4.62
C PRO A 150 -18.80 9.10 4.28
N HIS A 151 -17.81 8.31 4.68
CA HIS A 151 -17.80 6.85 4.53
C HIS A 151 -17.74 6.19 5.90
N ARG A 152 -18.64 5.23 6.17
CA ARG A 152 -18.82 4.64 7.50
C ARG A 152 -18.84 3.12 7.44
N GLY A 153 -17.71 2.47 7.71
CA GLY A 153 -17.60 1.03 7.70
C GLY A 153 -17.88 0.41 6.34
N VAL A 154 -17.45 1.09 5.28
CA VAL A 154 -17.76 0.69 3.90
C VAL A 154 -16.93 -0.52 3.50
N ALA A 155 -17.54 -1.58 3.00
CA ALA A 155 -16.88 -2.67 2.31
C ALA A 155 -16.52 -2.29 0.86
N VAL A 156 -15.65 -3.09 0.22
CA VAL A 156 -15.06 -2.73 -1.09
C VAL A 156 -16.11 -2.41 -2.15
N ASP A 157 -17.19 -3.17 -2.23
CA ASP A 157 -18.21 -3.05 -3.29
C ASP A 157 -19.49 -2.33 -2.82
N GLU A 158 -19.50 -1.75 -1.61
CA GLU A 158 -20.68 -1.08 -1.04
C GLU A 158 -20.80 0.38 -1.45
N ALA A 159 -19.71 1.02 -1.85
CA ALA A 159 -19.74 2.41 -2.33
C ALA A 159 -19.19 2.51 -3.75
N PRO A 160 -19.83 3.36 -4.59
CA PRO A 160 -19.28 3.66 -5.90
C PRO A 160 -17.95 4.40 -5.79
N ALA A 161 -17.05 4.16 -6.73
CA ALA A 161 -15.82 4.94 -6.85
C ALA A 161 -16.12 6.26 -7.57
N GLU A 162 -16.07 7.37 -6.83
CA GLU A 162 -16.37 8.73 -7.32
C GLU A 162 -15.20 9.69 -7.05
N PRO A 163 -14.02 9.43 -7.65
CA PRO A 163 -12.81 10.20 -7.35
C PRO A 163 -12.94 11.64 -7.81
N VAL A 164 -12.54 12.59 -6.96
CA VAL A 164 -12.71 14.03 -7.22
C VAL A 164 -11.44 14.77 -7.60
N SER A 165 -10.25 14.23 -7.31
CA SER A 165 -8.98 14.86 -7.69
C SER A 165 -8.35 14.19 -8.91
N ALA A 166 -7.49 14.90 -9.66
CA ALA A 166 -6.73 14.32 -10.75
C ALA A 166 -5.95 13.07 -10.30
N ALA A 167 -5.30 13.15 -9.14
CA ALA A 167 -4.58 12.02 -8.56
C ALA A 167 -5.49 10.82 -8.26
N SER A 168 -6.67 11.02 -7.65
CA SER A 168 -7.57 9.90 -7.34
C SER A 168 -8.25 9.33 -8.59
N ARG A 169 -8.61 10.16 -9.58
CA ARG A 169 -9.16 9.69 -10.86
C ARG A 169 -8.15 8.83 -11.63
N THR A 170 -6.93 9.32 -11.76
CA THR A 170 -5.89 8.60 -12.51
C THR A 170 -5.39 7.36 -11.77
N ARG A 171 -5.38 7.35 -10.43
CA ARG A 171 -5.10 6.14 -9.65
C ARG A 171 -6.19 5.09 -9.81
N LEU A 172 -7.47 5.46 -9.85
CA LEU A 172 -8.56 4.53 -10.15
C LEU A 172 -8.43 3.94 -11.57
N ALA A 173 -8.07 4.76 -12.56
CA ALA A 173 -7.82 4.27 -13.91
C ALA A 173 -6.61 3.32 -14.00
N GLY A 174 -5.53 3.63 -13.26
CA GLY A 174 -4.38 2.73 -13.12
C GLY A 174 -4.74 1.42 -12.38
N GLU A 175 -5.59 1.51 -11.37
CA GLU A 175 -6.14 0.33 -10.68
C GLU A 175 -6.87 -0.60 -11.64
N ALA A 176 -7.66 -0.05 -12.57
CA ALA A 176 -8.33 -0.86 -13.60
C ALA A 176 -7.32 -1.65 -14.44
N CYS A 177 -6.23 -1.02 -14.90
CA CYS A 177 -5.14 -1.71 -15.61
C CYS A 177 -4.49 -2.83 -14.76
N ALA A 178 -4.30 -2.60 -13.47
CA ALA A 178 -3.73 -3.60 -12.57
C ALA A 178 -4.69 -4.77 -12.33
N ARG A 179 -5.99 -4.51 -12.19
CA ARG A 179 -7.03 -5.54 -12.03
C ARG A 179 -7.14 -6.44 -13.26
N GLU A 180 -7.07 -5.87 -14.46
CA GLU A 180 -7.03 -6.64 -15.72
C GLU A 180 -5.82 -7.60 -15.77
N ALA A 181 -4.71 -7.23 -15.14
CA ALA A 181 -3.52 -8.09 -14.99
C ALA A 181 -3.60 -9.08 -13.80
N GLY A 182 -4.75 -9.20 -13.14
CA GLY A 182 -4.93 -10.11 -12.01
C GLY A 182 -4.23 -9.65 -10.72
N ALA A 183 -4.09 -8.36 -10.50
CA ALA A 183 -3.43 -7.83 -9.31
C ALA A 183 -4.27 -7.95 -8.03
N VAL A 184 -3.56 -8.07 -6.90
CA VAL A 184 -4.06 -7.73 -5.57
C VAL A 184 -3.93 -6.21 -5.43
N VAL A 185 -5.04 -5.51 -5.38
CA VAL A 185 -5.11 -4.05 -5.27
C VAL A 185 -5.36 -3.67 -3.82
N LEU A 186 -4.50 -2.83 -3.27
CA LEU A 186 -4.57 -2.36 -1.89
C LEU A 186 -5.03 -0.90 -1.87
N ARG A 187 -6.14 -0.61 -1.18
CA ARG A 187 -6.69 0.74 -0.97
C ARG A 187 -6.47 1.18 0.49
N PRO A 188 -5.31 1.73 0.84
CA PRO A 188 -5.12 2.31 2.16
C PRO A 188 -5.98 3.56 2.37
N GLY A 189 -6.40 3.78 3.62
CA GLY A 189 -6.87 5.04 4.13
C GLY A 189 -5.72 6.02 4.36
N LEU A 190 -5.65 6.63 5.54
CA LEU A 190 -4.52 7.47 5.94
C LEU A 190 -3.34 6.60 6.36
N VAL A 191 -2.16 6.92 5.84
CA VAL A 191 -0.91 6.24 6.21
C VAL A 191 -0.06 7.20 7.01
N LEU A 192 0.34 6.79 8.23
CA LEU A 192 1.16 7.59 9.14
C LEU A 192 2.53 6.93 9.34
N GLY A 193 3.51 7.71 9.74
CA GLY A 193 4.84 7.24 10.08
C GLY A 193 5.95 8.07 9.47
N GLU A 194 7.20 7.67 9.69
CA GLU A 194 8.39 8.33 9.16
C GLU A 194 8.34 8.43 7.62
N GLY A 195 8.44 9.63 7.08
CA GLY A 195 8.32 9.92 5.64
C GLY A 195 6.95 10.42 5.20
N ASP A 196 5.93 10.49 6.07
CA ASP A 196 4.64 11.11 5.78
C ASP A 196 4.79 12.63 5.60
N ARG A 197 4.58 13.09 4.37
CA ARG A 197 4.66 14.52 4.00
C ARG A 197 3.28 15.15 3.76
N TRP A 198 2.19 14.44 4.06
CA TRP A 198 0.85 14.82 3.64
C TRP A 198 -0.17 14.85 4.78
N VAL A 199 -0.25 13.80 5.59
CA VAL A 199 -1.30 13.68 6.60
C VAL A 199 -1.01 14.59 7.78
N VAL A 200 0.10 14.36 8.49
CA VAL A 200 0.44 15.14 9.69
C VAL A 200 0.77 16.61 9.37
N PRO A 201 1.50 16.94 8.28
CA PRO A 201 1.63 18.34 7.85
C PRO A 201 0.30 19.01 7.52
N GLY A 202 -0.63 18.28 6.89
CA GLY A 202 -1.98 18.77 6.65
C GLY A 202 -2.76 19.00 7.95
N LEU A 203 -2.69 18.07 8.90
CA LEU A 203 -3.29 18.25 10.22
C LEU A 203 -2.71 19.47 10.94
N ARG A 204 -1.40 19.71 10.85
CA ARG A 204 -0.76 20.91 11.41
C ARG A 204 -1.38 22.19 10.84
N GLU A 205 -1.53 22.28 9.53
CA GLU A 205 -2.18 23.42 8.87
C GLU A 205 -3.64 23.58 9.32
N PHE A 206 -4.39 22.47 9.43
CA PHE A 206 -5.79 22.54 9.82
C PHE A 206 -5.99 22.99 11.26
N VAL A 207 -5.20 22.53 12.22
CA VAL A 207 -5.34 22.96 13.63
C VAL A 207 -4.99 24.43 13.83
N GLU A 208 -4.12 25.01 12.99
CA GLU A 208 -3.82 26.44 12.99
C GLU A 208 -4.97 27.26 12.39
N ARG A 209 -5.54 26.80 11.28
CA ARG A 209 -6.63 27.48 10.58
C ARG A 209 -7.98 27.33 11.27
N VAL A 210 -8.20 26.25 12.01
CA VAL A 210 -9.42 25.93 12.72
C VAL A 210 -9.05 25.56 14.15
N PRO A 211 -8.78 26.55 15.04
CA PRO A 211 -8.25 26.33 16.39
C PRO A 211 -9.36 25.93 17.37
N ALA A 212 -10.01 24.80 17.07
CA ALA A 212 -11.06 24.18 17.87
C ALA A 212 -11.05 22.65 17.68
N GLU A 213 -11.73 21.93 18.54
CA GLU A 213 -12.13 20.56 18.21
C GLU A 213 -13.18 20.58 17.11
N TRP A 214 -13.04 19.70 16.14
CA TRP A 214 -13.93 19.66 14.97
C TRP A 214 -15.07 18.69 15.24
N ASP A 215 -16.25 19.21 15.52
CA ASP A 215 -17.46 18.44 15.81
C ASP A 215 -17.23 17.38 16.93
N GLY A 216 -16.52 17.79 17.98
CA GLY A 216 -16.15 16.96 19.15
C GLY A 216 -15.12 15.88 18.84
N GLY A 217 -14.38 16.00 17.72
CA GLY A 217 -13.37 15.02 17.33
C GLY A 217 -13.92 13.61 17.05
N ARG A 218 -15.22 13.47 16.81
CA ARG A 218 -15.94 12.18 16.74
C ARG A 218 -15.71 11.41 15.45
N ALA A 219 -15.25 12.05 14.39
CA ALA A 219 -15.04 11.42 13.09
C ALA A 219 -14.12 10.19 13.20
N LEU A 220 -14.50 9.12 12.53
CA LEU A 220 -13.73 7.87 12.46
C LEU A 220 -12.95 7.78 11.16
N LEU A 221 -11.71 7.38 11.26
CA LEU A 221 -10.76 7.33 10.15
C LEU A 221 -10.12 5.94 10.03
N SER A 222 -10.03 5.39 8.83
CA SER A 222 -9.12 4.27 8.56
C SER A 222 -7.69 4.78 8.50
N VAL A 223 -6.90 4.35 9.44
CA VAL A 223 -5.48 4.71 9.57
C VAL A 223 -4.63 3.45 9.63
N VAL A 224 -3.46 3.48 9.04
CA VAL A 224 -2.45 2.42 9.16
C VAL A 224 -1.08 3.04 9.36
N ASP A 225 -0.26 2.41 10.20
CA ASP A 225 1.16 2.74 10.28
C ASP A 225 1.91 2.25 9.04
N VAL A 226 2.87 3.03 8.54
CA VAL A 226 3.61 2.71 7.33
C VAL A 226 4.44 1.42 7.46
N GLY A 227 4.95 1.12 8.65
CA GLY A 227 5.68 -0.13 8.92
C GLY A 227 4.76 -1.34 8.88
N ASP A 228 3.56 -1.22 9.45
CA ASP A 228 2.55 -2.27 9.42
C ASP A 228 2.02 -2.49 8.00
N LEU A 229 1.78 -1.42 7.24
CA LEU A 229 1.45 -1.48 5.81
C LEU A 229 2.56 -2.16 4.99
N ALA A 230 3.81 -1.81 5.25
CA ALA A 230 4.96 -2.39 4.54
C ALA A 230 5.12 -3.89 4.79
N ARG A 231 4.92 -4.35 6.05
CA ARG A 231 4.88 -5.78 6.40
C ARG A 231 3.75 -6.49 5.67
N LEU A 232 2.55 -5.90 5.66
CA LEU A 232 1.40 -6.46 4.96
C LEU A 232 1.67 -6.57 3.45
N ILE A 233 2.22 -5.53 2.80
CA ILE A 233 2.59 -5.57 1.38
C ILE A 233 3.61 -6.70 1.12
N ALA A 234 4.62 -6.84 1.98
CA ALA A 234 5.60 -7.93 1.86
C ALA A 234 4.94 -9.31 2.01
N ALA A 235 4.03 -9.48 2.97
CA ALA A 235 3.29 -10.72 3.16
C ALA A 235 2.38 -11.07 1.97
N VAL A 236 1.69 -10.08 1.39
CA VAL A 236 0.90 -10.26 0.16
C VAL A 236 1.81 -10.67 -1.00
N ALA A 237 3.00 -10.08 -1.08
CA ALA A 237 3.91 -10.29 -2.22
C ALA A 237 4.65 -11.63 -2.19
N VAL A 238 5.13 -12.06 -1.02
CA VAL A 238 6.03 -13.23 -0.87
C VAL A 238 5.64 -14.18 0.26
N GLY A 239 4.59 -13.86 1.02
CA GLY A 239 4.12 -14.71 2.11
C GLY A 239 3.62 -16.07 1.63
N PRO A 240 3.51 -17.04 2.56
CA PRO A 240 3.09 -18.41 2.27
C PRO A 240 1.60 -18.52 1.95
N HIS A 241 0.81 -17.50 2.31
CA HIS A 241 -0.63 -17.49 2.07
C HIS A 241 -0.94 -16.73 0.79
N GLU A 242 -1.63 -17.41 -0.13
CA GLU A 242 -2.05 -16.76 -1.36
C GLU A 242 -3.24 -15.84 -1.10
N VAL A 243 -3.09 -14.59 -1.49
CA VAL A 243 -4.19 -13.62 -1.49
C VAL A 243 -4.79 -13.60 -2.90
N PRO A 244 -6.09 -13.90 -3.05
CA PRO A 244 -6.73 -13.87 -4.37
C PRO A 244 -6.63 -12.50 -5.02
N PRO A 245 -6.54 -12.43 -6.37
CA PRO A 245 -6.72 -11.18 -7.10
C PRO A 245 -8.03 -10.49 -6.70
N GLY A 246 -7.97 -9.20 -6.47
CA GLY A 246 -9.12 -8.43 -6.02
C GLY A 246 -8.70 -7.10 -5.40
N VAL A 247 -9.69 -6.36 -4.91
CA VAL A 247 -9.49 -5.09 -4.22
C VAL A 247 -9.67 -5.30 -2.71
N TYR A 248 -8.80 -4.70 -1.92
CA TYR A 248 -8.82 -4.80 -0.47
C TYR A 248 -8.58 -3.44 0.16
N HIS A 249 -9.38 -3.09 1.15
CA HIS A 249 -9.07 -1.96 2.00
C HIS A 249 -7.89 -2.32 2.93
N VAL A 250 -7.07 -1.30 3.21
CA VAL A 250 -5.94 -1.46 4.12
C VAL A 250 -5.96 -0.32 5.14
N GLY A 251 -6.37 -0.67 6.33
CA GLY A 251 -6.34 0.15 7.54
C GLY A 251 -6.04 -0.77 8.71
N HIS A 252 -5.78 -0.21 9.87
CA HIS A 252 -5.94 -0.98 11.10
C HIS A 252 -7.43 -1.36 11.22
N PRO A 253 -7.79 -2.60 11.63
CA PRO A 253 -9.19 -3.01 11.74
C PRO A 253 -10.02 -2.08 12.63
N GLU A 254 -9.43 -1.56 13.69
CA GLU A 254 -10.06 -0.56 14.55
C GLU A 254 -9.84 0.85 13.98
N PRO A 255 -10.90 1.58 13.60
CA PRO A 255 -10.79 2.95 13.12
C PRO A 255 -10.37 3.89 14.26
N VAL A 256 -9.68 4.97 13.90
CA VAL A 256 -9.17 5.98 14.84
C VAL A 256 -10.11 7.18 14.87
N ARG A 257 -10.45 7.69 16.06
CA ARG A 257 -11.13 8.98 16.18
C ARG A 257 -10.18 10.13 15.87
N THR A 258 -10.64 11.10 15.12
CA THR A 258 -9.85 12.31 14.83
C THR A 258 -9.37 13.00 16.09
N GLY A 259 -10.24 13.14 17.09
CA GLY A 259 -9.88 13.74 18.37
C GLY A 259 -8.75 13.00 19.11
N ASP A 260 -8.77 11.65 19.06
CA ASP A 260 -7.72 10.83 19.67
C ASP A 260 -6.38 10.95 18.91
N LEU A 261 -6.44 11.03 17.58
CA LEU A 261 -5.27 11.25 16.75
C LEU A 261 -4.61 12.61 17.06
N LEU A 262 -5.41 13.68 17.08
CA LEU A 262 -4.92 15.03 17.40
C LEU A 262 -4.37 15.11 18.83
N ALA A 263 -5.06 14.48 19.79
CA ALA A 263 -4.59 14.43 21.18
C ALA A 263 -3.24 13.70 21.31
N ARG A 264 -3.08 12.59 20.60
CA ARG A 264 -1.84 11.81 20.64
C ARG A 264 -0.69 12.56 20.00
N LEU A 265 -0.90 13.20 18.84
CA LEU A 265 0.11 14.03 18.17
C LEU A 265 0.49 15.25 19.05
N SER A 266 -0.47 15.87 19.72
CA SER A 266 -0.22 16.96 20.66
C SER A 266 0.57 16.49 21.89
N ALA A 267 0.26 15.31 22.43
CA ALA A 267 0.99 14.73 23.57
C ALA A 267 2.47 14.40 23.26
N TYR A 268 2.82 14.28 21.98
CA TYR A 268 4.20 14.09 21.50
C TYR A 268 4.84 15.39 20.97
N ASP A 269 4.24 16.54 21.25
CA ASP A 269 4.70 17.87 20.77
C ASP A 269 4.85 17.95 19.23
N VAL A 270 4.09 17.13 18.48
CA VAL A 270 4.02 17.17 17.02
C VAL A 270 3.04 18.24 16.56
N LEU A 271 1.91 18.36 17.25
CA LEU A 271 0.90 19.41 17.03
C LEU A 271 0.82 20.33 18.25
N PRO A 272 0.26 21.56 18.08
CA PRO A 272 0.01 22.44 19.21
C PRO A 272 -0.88 21.78 20.27
N PRO A 273 -0.89 22.33 21.49
CA PRO A 273 -1.84 21.92 22.53
C PRO A 273 -3.28 21.97 22.01
N ARG A 274 -4.09 21.01 22.45
CA ARG A 274 -5.50 20.94 22.03
C ARG A 274 -6.26 22.19 22.45
N PRO A 275 -7.08 22.76 21.56
CA PRO A 275 -7.97 23.86 21.94
C PRO A 275 -9.07 23.37 22.88
N SER A 276 -9.55 24.25 23.75
CA SER A 276 -10.67 23.97 24.65
C SER A 276 -12.06 24.15 24.00
N ALA A 277 -12.12 24.82 22.87
CA ALA A 277 -13.35 25.09 22.13
C ALA A 277 -13.71 23.90 21.24
N ASP A 278 -14.98 23.51 21.25
CA ASP A 278 -15.56 22.57 20.28
C ASP A 278 -16.49 23.36 19.32
N TRP A 279 -16.23 23.20 18.02
CA TRP A 279 -17.03 23.88 17.00
C TRP A 279 -17.78 22.86 16.14
N PRO A 280 -19.07 23.12 15.86
CA PRO A 280 -19.80 22.32 14.90
C PRO A 280 -19.19 22.44 13.50
N TRP A 281 -19.30 21.40 12.69
CA TRP A 281 -18.70 21.32 11.37
C TRP A 281 -18.90 22.54 10.47
N PRO A 282 -20.12 23.15 10.35
CA PRO A 282 -20.31 24.34 9.53
C PRO A 282 -19.42 25.52 9.96
N ARG A 283 -19.23 25.72 11.26
CA ARG A 283 -18.36 26.77 11.81
C ARG A 283 -16.87 26.49 11.51
N CYS A 284 -16.48 25.22 11.57
CA CYS A 284 -15.12 24.82 11.18
C CYS A 284 -14.85 25.17 9.72
N LEU A 285 -15.79 24.88 8.81
CA LEU A 285 -15.68 25.21 7.38
C LEU A 285 -15.65 26.72 7.12
N GLU A 286 -16.47 27.49 7.81
CA GLU A 286 -16.48 28.96 7.71
C GLU A 286 -15.09 29.53 8.09
N HIS A 287 -14.54 29.06 9.20
CA HIS A 287 -13.19 29.48 9.63
C HIS A 287 -12.10 29.05 8.66
N LEU A 288 -12.16 27.81 8.16
CA LEU A 288 -11.21 27.33 7.15
C LEU A 288 -11.22 28.20 5.89
N ARG A 289 -12.41 28.61 5.43
CA ARG A 289 -12.57 29.49 4.25
C ARG A 289 -12.04 30.90 4.49
N ALA A 290 -12.22 31.39 5.70
CA ALA A 290 -11.77 32.74 6.08
C ALA A 290 -10.25 32.81 6.30
N THR A 291 -9.58 31.68 6.52
CA THR A 291 -8.15 31.64 6.85
C THR A 291 -7.35 31.14 5.64
N PRO A 292 -6.38 31.91 5.12
CA PRO A 292 -5.53 31.49 4.00
C PRO A 292 -4.75 30.22 4.32
N GLY A 293 -4.55 29.34 3.32
CA GLY A 293 -3.76 28.13 3.45
C GLY A 293 -3.72 27.33 2.16
N ARG A 294 -2.94 26.25 2.15
CA ARG A 294 -2.73 25.38 0.99
C ARG A 294 -3.73 24.23 0.93
N ALA A 295 -4.13 23.74 2.10
CA ALA A 295 -5.03 22.60 2.21
C ALA A 295 -6.47 23.02 1.93
N SER A 296 -7.15 22.21 1.13
CA SER A 296 -8.53 22.44 0.68
C SER A 296 -9.58 21.93 1.68
N GLU A 297 -10.82 22.42 1.55
CA GLU A 297 -11.96 21.89 2.30
C GLU A 297 -12.14 20.38 2.14
N ARG A 298 -11.89 19.87 0.94
CA ARG A 298 -11.94 18.43 0.68
C ARG A 298 -10.91 17.67 1.52
N GLN A 299 -9.68 18.16 1.60
CA GLN A 299 -8.65 17.55 2.44
C GLN A 299 -9.00 17.65 3.92
N PHE A 300 -9.59 18.75 4.35
CA PHE A 300 -10.11 18.91 5.71
C PHE A 300 -11.22 17.91 6.00
N ALA A 301 -12.15 17.69 5.05
CA ALA A 301 -13.22 16.72 5.22
C ALA A 301 -12.69 15.28 5.35
N LEU A 302 -11.58 14.92 4.68
CA LEU A 302 -10.96 13.59 4.80
C LEU A 302 -10.48 13.26 6.22
N VAL A 303 -10.21 14.27 7.04
CA VAL A 303 -9.73 14.09 8.44
C VAL A 303 -10.75 14.54 9.48
N GLY A 304 -11.71 15.40 9.12
CA GLY A 304 -12.73 15.94 10.03
C GLY A 304 -14.10 15.27 9.92
N ARG A 305 -14.31 14.33 8.99
CA ARG A 305 -15.54 13.57 8.80
C ARG A 305 -15.23 12.09 8.71
N ASP A 306 -16.23 11.23 8.90
CA ASP A 306 -16.07 9.79 8.83
C ASP A 306 -15.50 9.34 7.48
N HIS A 307 -14.34 8.70 7.51
CA HIS A 307 -13.69 8.06 6.37
C HIS A 307 -13.04 6.76 6.84
N TRP A 308 -13.88 5.76 7.12
CA TRP A 308 -13.38 4.47 7.54
C TRP A 308 -14.03 3.31 6.77
N TYR A 309 -13.25 2.27 6.57
CA TYR A 309 -13.51 1.16 5.68
C TYR A 309 -13.19 -0.15 6.38
N LEU A 310 -13.94 -1.21 6.08
CA LEU A 310 -13.67 -2.53 6.63
C LEU A 310 -12.37 -3.09 6.04
N SER A 311 -11.41 -3.38 6.90
CA SER A 311 -10.04 -3.77 6.50
C SER A 311 -9.61 -5.14 7.02
N ASP A 312 -10.49 -5.90 7.65
CA ASP A 312 -10.17 -7.18 8.31
C ASP A 312 -9.71 -8.25 7.34
N ASP A 313 -10.28 -8.27 6.13
CA ASP A 313 -10.09 -9.36 5.17
C ASP A 313 -8.64 -9.55 4.76
N ILE A 314 -7.93 -8.48 4.48
CA ILE A 314 -6.54 -8.57 4.01
C ILE A 314 -5.61 -9.08 5.12
N TRP A 315 -5.82 -8.67 6.38
CA TRP A 315 -5.08 -9.15 7.53
C TRP A 315 -5.35 -10.62 7.79
N ARG A 316 -6.61 -11.04 7.70
CA ARG A 316 -7.01 -12.44 7.86
C ARG A 316 -6.43 -13.34 6.75
N LEU A 317 -6.49 -12.91 5.49
CA LEU A 317 -5.97 -13.68 4.35
C LEU A 317 -4.46 -13.85 4.42
N THR A 318 -3.72 -12.83 4.80
CA THR A 318 -2.26 -12.90 4.96
C THR A 318 -1.83 -13.56 6.26
N ARG A 319 -2.72 -13.66 7.25
CA ARG A 319 -2.43 -14.04 8.64
C ARG A 319 -1.41 -13.14 9.32
N GLU A 320 -1.28 -11.91 8.81
CA GLU A 320 -0.46 -10.88 9.45
C GLU A 320 -1.21 -10.23 10.60
N THR A 321 -0.45 -9.84 11.63
CA THR A 321 -1.01 -9.09 12.77
C THR A 321 -1.04 -7.60 12.41
N PRO A 322 -2.18 -6.89 12.59
CA PRO A 322 -2.28 -5.46 12.30
C PRO A 322 -1.34 -4.57 13.11
N GLY A 323 -0.70 -5.13 14.15
CA GLY A 323 0.14 -4.38 15.07
C GLY A 323 -0.66 -3.77 16.24
N PRO A 324 -0.02 -2.91 17.07
CA PRO A 324 -0.64 -2.34 18.27
C PRO A 324 -1.59 -1.18 17.95
N GLY A 325 -1.81 -0.89 16.68
CA GLY A 325 -2.61 0.23 16.22
C GLY A 325 -1.78 1.51 15.95
N PRO A 326 -2.28 2.36 15.03
CA PRO A 326 -1.51 3.51 14.55
C PRO A 326 -1.23 4.54 15.65
N LEU A 327 -2.13 4.74 16.62
CA LEU A 327 -1.89 5.68 17.70
C LEU A 327 -0.75 5.24 18.64
N ALA A 328 -0.57 3.95 18.86
CA ALA A 328 0.53 3.43 19.65
C ALA A 328 1.88 3.58 18.91
N ARG A 329 1.86 3.45 17.59
CA ARG A 329 3.05 3.59 16.72
C ARG A 329 3.53 5.03 16.57
N LEU A 330 2.70 6.04 16.83
CA LEU A 330 3.10 7.45 16.70
C LEU A 330 4.31 7.82 17.55
N ALA A 331 4.55 7.15 18.66
CA ALA A 331 5.75 7.35 19.47
C ALA A 331 7.04 7.11 18.67
N GLU A 332 7.02 6.13 17.75
CA GLU A 332 8.19 5.72 16.95
C GLU A 332 8.57 6.78 15.91
N SER A 333 7.61 7.56 15.42
CA SER A 333 7.79 8.58 14.37
C SER A 333 7.71 10.03 14.87
N ALA A 334 7.43 10.25 16.17
CA ALA A 334 7.21 11.59 16.71
C ALA A 334 8.42 12.54 16.55
N SER A 335 9.65 12.05 16.76
CA SER A 335 10.87 12.86 16.56
C SER A 335 11.02 13.29 15.10
N TRP A 336 10.80 12.35 14.16
CA TRP A 336 10.85 12.64 12.74
C TRP A 336 9.82 13.70 12.35
N TYR A 337 8.57 13.61 12.85
CA TYR A 337 7.54 14.61 12.56
C TYR A 337 7.91 15.99 13.07
N ARG A 338 8.44 16.13 14.30
CA ARG A 338 8.88 17.42 14.84
C ARG A 338 9.96 18.05 13.97
N GLU A 339 10.99 17.29 13.61
CA GLU A 339 12.06 17.74 12.74
C GLU A 339 11.53 18.15 11.36
N HIS A 340 10.67 17.30 10.77
CA HIS A 340 10.09 17.55 9.45
C HIS A 340 9.22 18.82 9.45
N LEU A 341 8.35 19.01 10.43
CA LEU A 341 7.50 20.19 10.55
C LEU A 341 8.36 21.45 10.72
N THR A 342 9.43 21.38 11.52
CA THR A 342 10.38 22.50 11.65
C THR A 342 11.02 22.86 10.30
N THR A 343 11.38 21.89 9.44
CA THR A 343 11.91 22.16 8.09
C THR A 343 10.89 22.82 7.16
N LEU A 344 9.60 22.68 7.46
CA LEU A 344 8.50 23.32 6.74
C LEU A 344 8.14 24.70 7.29
N GLY A 345 8.80 25.15 8.38
CA GLY A 345 8.59 26.44 8.99
C GLY A 345 7.51 26.49 10.08
N TRP A 346 7.19 25.35 10.69
CA TRP A 346 6.28 25.22 11.82
C TRP A 346 6.99 24.95 13.14
#